data_58391919dc9549d72b1dd26f6ef74de0
#
_entry.id   58391919dc9549d72b1dd26f6ef74de0
#
_cell.length_a   1.000
_cell.length_b   1.000
_cell.length_c   1.000
_cell.angle_alpha   90.00
_cell.angle_beta   90.00
_cell.angle_gamma   90.00
#
_symmetry.space_group_name_H-M   'P 1'
#
loop_
_entity.id
_entity.type
_entity.pdbx_description
1 polymer ?
#
loop_
_entity_poly.entity_id
_entity_poly.type
_entity_poly.pdbx_seq_one_letter_code
_entity_poly.pdbx_strand_id
1 'polypeptide(L)'
;MRLSVWAALAVTISSFAVATTPGLTSDIATAAYRQIGVTTHYDSSYRDLVYPGGDVPPAVGACTDVIVRALREARHIDLQREVHEDMLANRAAYPKRWFQFGSTVNASIDHRRVPNLMVYFARRGYALPISAVADDYRPGDIVAWNLSGSIVHIGIVSNNRDHDGYPLVVHNIGQGVKEEPILFRYKIIGHYRVATHTTPVHH
;
A
#
# COMPACT_ATOMS: atom_id res chain seq x y z
N MET A 1 14.69 41.89 69.03
CA MET A 1 14.60 40.47 68.67
C MET A 1 13.69 40.37 67.48
N ARG A 2 14.20 40.25 66.22
CA ARG A 2 13.40 40.13 64.98
C ARG A 2 13.54 38.67 64.47
N LEU A 3 12.44 37.92 64.49
CA LEU A 3 12.37 36.61 63.96
C LEU A 3 12.12 36.72 62.43
N SER A 4 13.06 36.24 61.65
CA SER A 4 12.91 36.07 60.18
C SER A 4 12.30 34.72 59.92
N VAL A 5 11.10 34.71 59.34
CA VAL A 5 10.40 33.49 58.84
C VAL A 5 10.83 33.26 57.40
N TRP A 6 11.52 32.16 57.15
CA TRP A 6 11.84 31.69 55.81
C TRP A 6 10.68 30.82 55.28
N ALA A 7 9.99 31.30 54.25
CA ALA A 7 8.99 30.49 53.56
C ALA A 7 9.70 29.63 52.50
N ALA A 8 9.64 28.32 52.66
CA ALA A 8 10.11 27.36 51.65
C ALA A 8 9.10 27.23 50.53
N LEU A 9 9.47 27.59 49.32
CA LEU A 9 8.68 27.42 48.13
C LEU A 9 8.86 25.96 47.59
N ALA A 10 7.85 25.12 47.73
CA ALA A 10 7.85 23.79 47.16
C ALA A 10 7.51 23.84 45.69
N VAL A 11 8.49 23.56 44.82
CA VAL A 11 8.28 23.41 43.38
C VAL A 11 7.80 21.97 43.11
N THR A 12 6.52 21.83 42.78
CA THR A 12 5.96 20.55 42.31
C THR A 12 6.30 20.36 40.82
N ILE A 13 7.20 19.42 40.53
CA ILE A 13 7.50 18.98 39.16
C ILE A 13 6.39 18.02 38.73
N SER A 14 5.45 18.50 37.91
CA SER A 14 4.47 17.63 37.25
C SER A 14 5.16 16.85 36.13
N SER A 15 5.37 15.55 36.33
CA SER A 15 5.80 14.65 35.29
C SER A 15 4.66 14.45 34.29
N PHE A 16 4.79 15.06 33.13
CA PHE A 16 3.92 14.71 31.97
C PHE A 16 4.33 13.33 31.48
N ALA A 17 3.49 12.32 31.73
CA ALA A 17 3.59 11.05 31.06
C ALA A 17 3.29 11.27 29.57
N VAL A 18 4.30 11.11 28.70
CA VAL A 18 4.10 11.04 27.27
C VAL A 18 3.30 9.77 27.01
N ALA A 19 2.01 9.93 26.74
CA ALA A 19 1.18 8.83 26.27
C ALA A 19 1.74 8.40 24.90
N THR A 20 2.39 7.23 24.84
CA THR A 20 2.74 6.57 23.59
C THR A 20 1.43 6.24 22.88
N THR A 21 1.11 6.99 21.83
CA THR A 21 0.00 6.69 20.94
C THR A 21 0.22 5.26 20.43
N PRO A 22 -0.75 4.34 20.58
CA PRO A 22 -0.62 3.00 19.99
C PRO A 22 -0.31 3.18 18.51
N GLY A 23 0.77 2.55 18.01
CA GLY A 23 1.17 2.65 16.62
C GLY A 23 -0.02 2.31 15.72
N LEU A 24 -0.29 3.15 14.73
CA LEU A 24 -1.34 2.90 13.75
C LEU A 24 -1.07 1.54 13.09
N THR A 25 -1.93 0.56 13.33
CA THR A 25 -1.90 -0.72 12.63
C THR A 25 -2.93 -0.71 11.50
N SER A 26 -2.60 -1.33 10.39
CA SER A 26 -3.49 -1.45 9.24
C SER A 26 -3.76 -2.91 8.92
N ASP A 27 -5.02 -3.25 8.72
CA ASP A 27 -5.46 -4.56 8.24
C ASP A 27 -4.95 -4.85 6.82
N ILE A 28 -4.83 -3.84 5.94
CA ILE A 28 -4.22 -3.97 4.61
C ILE A 28 -2.74 -4.38 4.75
N ALA A 29 -1.98 -3.71 5.64
CA ALA A 29 -0.60 -4.07 5.90
C ALA A 29 -0.48 -5.48 6.50
N THR A 30 -1.39 -5.84 7.39
CA THR A 30 -1.45 -7.17 8.01
C THR A 30 -1.74 -8.24 6.96
N ALA A 31 -2.70 -8.02 6.06
CA ALA A 31 -3.02 -8.93 4.97
C ALA A 31 -1.87 -9.08 3.96
N ALA A 32 -1.13 -7.99 3.69
CA ALA A 32 0.08 -8.06 2.89
C ALA A 32 1.18 -8.91 3.57
N TYR A 33 1.42 -8.68 4.85
CA TYR A 33 2.43 -9.39 5.64
C TYR A 33 2.19 -10.90 5.69
N ARG A 34 0.93 -11.35 5.76
CA ARG A 34 0.56 -12.79 5.75
C ARG A 34 0.98 -13.52 4.48
N GLN A 35 1.30 -12.82 3.41
CA GLN A 35 1.77 -13.43 2.16
C GLN A 35 3.26 -13.83 2.21
N ILE A 36 4.01 -13.36 3.22
CA ILE A 36 5.41 -13.75 3.43
C ILE A 36 5.46 -15.24 3.78
N GLY A 37 6.31 -15.98 3.07
CA GLY A 37 6.41 -17.43 3.19
C GLY A 37 5.31 -18.22 2.47
N VAL A 38 4.22 -17.58 2.05
CA VAL A 38 3.16 -18.18 1.22
C VAL A 38 3.49 -17.99 -0.26
N THR A 39 3.69 -16.73 -0.69
CA THR A 39 4.12 -16.41 -2.06
C THR A 39 5.65 -16.40 -2.10
N THR A 40 6.23 -17.50 -2.51
CA THR A 40 7.67 -17.74 -2.44
C THR A 40 8.41 -17.50 -3.76
N HIS A 41 7.67 -17.30 -4.86
CA HIS A 41 8.25 -17.08 -6.19
C HIS A 41 7.63 -15.86 -6.87
N TYR A 42 8.46 -15.18 -7.67
CA TYR A 42 7.99 -14.12 -8.55
C TYR A 42 7.55 -14.72 -9.90
N ASP A 43 6.30 -14.42 -10.30
CA ASP A 43 5.78 -14.79 -11.61
C ASP A 43 4.85 -13.69 -12.14
N SER A 44 5.30 -13.00 -13.18
CA SER A 44 4.52 -11.98 -13.89
C SER A 44 3.97 -12.48 -15.23
N SER A 45 4.08 -13.77 -15.53
CA SER A 45 3.59 -14.37 -16.76
C SER A 45 2.08 -14.20 -16.89
N TYR A 46 1.61 -14.16 -18.14
CA TYR A 46 0.17 -14.17 -18.43
C TYR A 46 -0.42 -15.52 -18.06
N ARG A 47 -1.58 -15.48 -17.41
CA ARG A 47 -2.43 -16.65 -17.13
C ARG A 47 -3.88 -16.26 -17.36
N ASP A 48 -4.66 -17.16 -17.96
CA ASP A 48 -6.11 -17.02 -17.97
C ASP A 48 -6.65 -17.22 -16.55
N LEU A 49 -7.38 -16.23 -16.05
CA LEU A 49 -7.94 -16.22 -14.72
C LEU A 49 -9.48 -16.26 -14.81
N VAL A 50 -10.10 -16.96 -13.89
CA VAL A 50 -11.55 -16.89 -13.69
C VAL A 50 -11.92 -15.42 -13.42
N TYR A 51 -13.07 -14.99 -13.91
CA TYR A 51 -13.57 -13.63 -13.71
C TYR A 51 -15.01 -13.67 -13.18
N PRO A 52 -15.37 -12.87 -12.15
CA PRO A 52 -14.48 -12.08 -11.29
C PRO A 52 -13.76 -12.93 -10.23
N GLY A 53 -12.83 -12.32 -9.49
CA GLY A 53 -12.20 -12.92 -8.31
C GLY A 53 -11.06 -13.88 -8.60
N GLY A 54 -10.60 -13.96 -9.86
CA GLY A 54 -9.47 -14.81 -10.22
C GLY A 54 -8.17 -14.44 -9.54
N ASP A 55 -7.30 -15.42 -9.33
CA ASP A 55 -5.95 -15.23 -8.78
C ASP A 55 -5.00 -16.27 -9.36
N VAL A 56 -3.71 -15.98 -9.34
CA VAL A 56 -2.66 -16.97 -9.63
C VAL A 56 -2.45 -17.87 -8.41
N PRO A 57 -1.84 -19.08 -8.57
CA PRO A 57 -1.58 -19.95 -7.43
C PRO A 57 -0.89 -19.23 -6.27
N PRO A 58 -1.25 -19.48 -5.00
CA PRO A 58 -0.74 -18.72 -3.85
C PRO A 58 0.78 -18.68 -3.73
N ALA A 59 1.48 -19.73 -4.15
CA ALA A 59 2.95 -19.82 -4.08
C ALA A 59 3.68 -18.87 -5.05
N VAL A 60 2.98 -18.32 -6.05
CA VAL A 60 3.56 -17.43 -7.07
C VAL A 60 2.82 -16.10 -7.14
N GLY A 61 3.47 -15.07 -7.65
CA GLY A 61 2.82 -13.79 -7.91
C GLY A 61 3.82 -12.70 -8.30
N ALA A 62 3.31 -11.65 -8.93
CA ALA A 62 4.04 -10.41 -9.20
C ALA A 62 3.85 -9.40 -8.03
N CYS A 63 4.49 -8.24 -8.12
CA CYS A 63 4.31 -7.16 -7.14
C CYS A 63 2.84 -6.70 -7.01
N THR A 64 2.09 -6.70 -8.11
CA THR A 64 0.66 -6.34 -8.12
C THR A 64 -0.21 -7.35 -7.41
N ASP A 65 0.14 -8.64 -7.43
CA ASP A 65 -0.64 -9.69 -6.77
C ASP A 65 -0.61 -9.53 -5.25
N VAL A 66 0.46 -8.94 -4.68
CA VAL A 66 0.51 -8.55 -3.26
C VAL A 66 -0.60 -7.56 -2.91
N ILE A 67 -0.80 -6.55 -3.78
CA ILE A 67 -1.83 -5.52 -3.59
C ILE A 67 -3.23 -6.13 -3.75
N VAL A 68 -3.43 -6.93 -4.81
CA VAL A 68 -4.70 -7.60 -5.12
C VAL A 68 -5.18 -8.43 -3.93
N ARG A 69 -4.31 -9.28 -3.41
CA ARG A 69 -4.63 -10.18 -2.30
C ARG A 69 -4.87 -9.41 -1.00
N ALA A 70 -4.04 -8.40 -0.70
CA ALA A 70 -4.19 -7.60 0.50
C ALA A 70 -5.50 -6.82 0.52
N LEU A 71 -5.89 -6.19 -0.59
CA LEU A 71 -7.16 -5.46 -0.66
C LEU A 71 -8.37 -6.39 -0.70
N ARG A 72 -8.26 -7.57 -1.32
CA ARG A 72 -9.32 -8.59 -1.30
C ARG A 72 -9.59 -9.07 0.13
N GLU A 73 -8.54 -9.39 0.89
CA GLU A 73 -8.66 -9.87 2.26
C GLU A 73 -9.15 -8.77 3.22
N ALA A 74 -8.51 -7.60 3.18
CA ALA A 74 -8.73 -6.56 4.17
C ALA A 74 -9.93 -5.65 3.87
N ARG A 75 -10.35 -5.52 2.61
CA ARG A 75 -11.38 -4.57 2.15
C ARG A 75 -12.48 -5.19 1.31
N HIS A 76 -12.41 -6.48 1.01
CA HIS A 76 -13.32 -7.17 0.08
C HIS A 76 -13.37 -6.49 -1.30
N ILE A 77 -12.26 -5.82 -1.70
CA ILE A 77 -12.12 -5.20 -3.02
C ILE A 77 -11.55 -6.23 -3.99
N ASP A 78 -12.32 -6.56 -5.02
CA ASP A 78 -11.85 -7.35 -6.14
C ASP A 78 -11.23 -6.43 -7.20
N LEU A 79 -9.92 -6.20 -7.11
CA LEU A 79 -9.22 -5.36 -8.07
C LEU A 79 -9.26 -5.90 -9.51
N GLN A 80 -9.42 -7.21 -9.71
CA GLN A 80 -9.60 -7.76 -11.05
C GLN A 80 -10.85 -7.17 -11.71
N ARG A 81 -11.98 -7.23 -11.01
CA ARG A 81 -13.25 -6.68 -11.47
C ARG A 81 -13.19 -5.15 -11.58
N GLU A 82 -12.82 -4.49 -10.50
CA GLU A 82 -12.87 -3.04 -10.39
C GLU A 82 -12.00 -2.32 -11.45
N VAL A 83 -10.78 -2.81 -11.68
CA VAL A 83 -9.87 -2.23 -12.68
C VAL A 83 -10.37 -2.53 -14.10
N HIS A 84 -10.80 -3.77 -14.36
CA HIS A 84 -11.31 -4.17 -15.66
C HIS A 84 -12.54 -3.35 -16.08
N GLU A 85 -13.52 -3.21 -15.20
CA GLU A 85 -14.73 -2.44 -15.45
C GLU A 85 -14.43 -0.94 -15.62
N ASP A 86 -13.54 -0.36 -14.79
CA ASP A 86 -13.13 1.04 -14.96
C ASP A 86 -12.39 1.26 -16.29
N MET A 87 -11.55 0.31 -16.72
CA MET A 87 -10.88 0.37 -18.03
C MET A 87 -11.85 0.27 -19.19
N LEU A 88 -12.89 -0.55 -19.11
CA LEU A 88 -13.94 -0.64 -20.12
C LEU A 88 -14.69 0.70 -20.25
N ALA A 89 -15.05 1.30 -19.12
CA ALA A 89 -15.81 2.56 -19.08
C ALA A 89 -14.95 3.79 -19.42
N ASN A 90 -13.64 3.77 -19.15
CA ASN A 90 -12.76 4.93 -19.18
C ASN A 90 -11.44 4.68 -19.90
N ARG A 91 -11.47 3.94 -20.99
CA ARG A 91 -10.29 3.46 -21.74
C ARG A 91 -9.26 4.57 -22.05
N ALA A 92 -9.71 5.78 -22.34
CA ALA A 92 -8.84 6.90 -22.68
C ALA A 92 -7.95 7.38 -21.51
N ALA A 93 -8.31 7.07 -20.26
CA ALA A 93 -7.54 7.43 -19.07
C ALA A 93 -6.34 6.51 -18.85
N TYR A 94 -6.34 5.33 -19.46
CA TYR A 94 -5.32 4.29 -19.23
C TYR A 94 -4.19 4.34 -20.26
N PRO A 95 -2.97 3.84 -19.94
CA PRO A 95 -1.81 3.90 -20.82
C PRO A 95 -2.04 3.21 -22.16
N LYS A 96 -1.94 3.98 -23.25
CA LYS A 96 -2.20 3.49 -24.63
C LYS A 96 -1.30 2.34 -25.06
N ARG A 97 -0.08 2.21 -24.53
CA ARG A 97 0.87 1.13 -24.88
C ARG A 97 0.32 -0.28 -24.67
N TRP A 98 -0.67 -0.43 -23.77
CA TRP A 98 -1.31 -1.72 -23.50
C TRP A 98 -2.39 -2.06 -24.53
N PHE A 99 -2.81 -1.06 -25.33
CA PHE A 99 -3.80 -1.22 -26.39
C PHE A 99 -3.18 -1.19 -27.80
N GLN A 100 -1.84 -1.18 -27.90
CA GLN A 100 -1.15 -1.32 -29.19
C GLN A 100 -1.46 -2.71 -29.78
N PHE A 101 -1.57 -2.80 -31.08
CA PHE A 101 -1.91 -4.04 -31.80
C PHE A 101 -3.34 -4.56 -31.62
N GLY A 102 -4.31 -3.67 -31.38
CA GLY A 102 -5.72 -4.06 -31.25
C GLY A 102 -6.06 -4.84 -30.00
N SER A 103 -5.15 -4.89 -29.01
CA SER A 103 -5.43 -5.58 -27.74
C SER A 103 -6.63 -4.95 -27.05
N THR A 104 -7.61 -5.76 -26.76
CA THR A 104 -8.78 -5.40 -25.94
C THR A 104 -8.38 -5.32 -24.46
N VAL A 105 -9.20 -4.65 -23.67
CA VAL A 105 -9.15 -4.77 -22.20
C VAL A 105 -9.26 -6.24 -21.84
N ASN A 106 -8.43 -6.74 -20.93
CA ASN A 106 -8.34 -8.16 -20.61
C ASN A 106 -8.34 -8.36 -19.09
N ALA A 107 -9.44 -8.92 -18.57
CA ALA A 107 -9.66 -9.12 -17.14
C ALA A 107 -8.56 -9.95 -16.46
N SER A 108 -7.90 -10.85 -17.17
CA SER A 108 -6.84 -11.69 -16.60
C SER A 108 -5.53 -10.93 -16.31
N ILE A 109 -5.30 -9.74 -16.91
CA ILE A 109 -4.01 -9.05 -16.81
C ILE A 109 -4.13 -7.56 -16.44
N ASP A 110 -5.28 -6.93 -16.61
CA ASP A 110 -5.45 -5.49 -16.43
C ASP A 110 -5.04 -5.03 -15.01
N HIS A 111 -5.49 -5.74 -13.99
CA HIS A 111 -5.18 -5.48 -12.58
C HIS A 111 -3.75 -5.90 -12.17
N ARG A 112 -3.06 -6.68 -13.00
CA ARG A 112 -1.68 -7.13 -12.77
C ARG A 112 -0.63 -6.20 -13.40
N ARG A 113 -1.02 -4.99 -13.80
CA ARG A 113 -0.13 -3.95 -14.39
C ARG A 113 -0.08 -2.74 -13.47
N VAL A 114 1.12 -2.43 -12.94
CA VAL A 114 1.33 -1.28 -12.04
C VAL A 114 0.76 0.03 -12.59
N PRO A 115 0.98 0.42 -13.87
CA PRO A 115 0.42 1.66 -14.40
C PRO A 115 -1.11 1.70 -14.42
N ASN A 116 -1.77 0.56 -14.60
CA ASN A 116 -3.23 0.48 -14.54
C ASN A 116 -3.74 0.67 -13.11
N LEU A 117 -3.10 0.02 -12.12
CA LEU A 117 -3.43 0.23 -10.71
C LEU A 117 -3.23 1.69 -10.29
N MET A 118 -2.14 2.34 -10.74
CA MET A 118 -1.90 3.76 -10.46
C MET A 118 -3.03 4.65 -10.98
N VAL A 119 -3.48 4.43 -12.22
CA VAL A 119 -4.60 5.18 -12.81
C VAL A 119 -5.88 4.90 -12.04
N TYR A 120 -6.19 3.64 -11.76
CA TYR A 120 -7.37 3.24 -11.03
C TYR A 120 -7.42 3.92 -9.64
N PHE A 121 -6.36 3.82 -8.86
CA PHE A 121 -6.30 4.44 -7.53
C PHE A 121 -6.44 5.96 -7.57
N ALA A 122 -5.81 6.62 -8.54
CA ALA A 122 -5.95 8.07 -8.72
C ALA A 122 -7.41 8.46 -9.06
N ARG A 123 -8.06 7.72 -9.94
CA ARG A 123 -9.45 7.95 -10.34
C ARG A 123 -10.46 7.70 -9.20
N ARG A 124 -10.12 6.78 -8.28
CA ARG A 124 -10.90 6.53 -7.06
C ARG A 124 -10.65 7.57 -5.95
N GLY A 125 -9.81 8.57 -6.20
CA GLY A 125 -9.50 9.61 -5.21
C GLY A 125 -8.58 9.15 -4.08
N TYR A 126 -7.86 8.04 -4.26
CA TYR A 126 -6.94 7.50 -3.25
C TYR A 126 -5.54 8.11 -3.31
N ALA A 127 -5.24 8.90 -4.34
CA ALA A 127 -3.92 9.50 -4.52
C ALA A 127 -3.61 10.52 -3.43
N LEU A 128 -2.39 10.44 -2.90
CA LEU A 128 -1.81 11.36 -1.94
C LEU A 128 -0.58 12.05 -2.54
N PRO A 129 -0.18 13.20 -2.01
CA PRO A 129 1.09 13.81 -2.38
C PRO A 129 2.27 12.88 -2.12
N ILE A 130 3.24 12.88 -3.03
CA ILE A 130 4.52 12.21 -2.81
C ILE A 130 5.34 13.11 -1.89
N SER A 131 5.86 12.55 -0.80
CA SER A 131 6.62 13.24 0.22
C SER A 131 8.01 12.60 0.40
N ALA A 132 8.97 13.37 0.92
CA ALA A 132 10.25 12.87 1.41
C ALA A 132 10.22 12.58 2.92
N VAL A 133 9.09 12.83 3.59
CA VAL A 133 8.91 12.62 5.03
C VAL A 133 8.34 11.23 5.28
N ALA A 134 9.05 10.41 6.06
CA ALA A 134 8.68 9.02 6.31
C ALA A 134 7.30 8.87 7.00
N ASP A 135 6.95 9.80 7.88
CA ASP A 135 5.69 9.76 8.65
C ASP A 135 4.44 10.09 7.82
N ASP A 136 4.60 10.60 6.60
CA ASP A 136 3.48 10.78 5.66
C ASP A 136 2.99 9.45 5.11
N TYR A 137 3.85 8.41 5.14
CA TYR A 137 3.55 7.05 4.70
C TYR A 137 3.11 6.20 5.87
N ARG A 138 1.81 5.91 5.91
CA ARG A 138 1.17 5.15 7.00
C ARG A 138 1.05 3.66 6.65
N PRO A 139 1.00 2.78 7.64
CA PRO A 139 0.71 1.37 7.42
C PRO A 139 -0.51 1.17 6.53
N GLY A 140 -0.38 0.31 5.51
CA GLY A 140 -1.44 0.03 4.54
C GLY A 140 -1.47 0.97 3.33
N ASP A 141 -0.66 2.03 3.30
CA ASP A 141 -0.50 2.84 2.10
C ASP A 141 0.14 2.02 0.98
N ILE A 142 -0.30 2.28 -0.24
CA ILE A 142 0.24 1.66 -1.44
C ILE A 142 1.22 2.65 -2.07
N VAL A 143 2.43 2.21 -2.35
CA VAL A 143 3.47 3.04 -2.96
C VAL A 143 3.92 2.40 -4.27
N ALA A 144 4.11 3.24 -5.29
CA ALA A 144 4.65 2.82 -6.58
C ALA A 144 5.99 3.53 -6.85
N TRP A 145 6.93 2.79 -7.43
CA TRP A 145 8.28 3.28 -7.76
C TRP A 145 8.63 3.09 -9.22
N ASN A 146 9.54 3.93 -9.72
CA ASN A 146 10.36 3.65 -10.88
C ASN A 146 11.69 3.09 -10.38
N LEU A 147 11.95 1.80 -10.65
CA LEU A 147 13.20 1.16 -10.25
C LEU A 147 14.36 1.61 -11.15
N SER A 148 14.11 1.67 -12.48
CA SER A 148 15.08 2.07 -13.50
C SER A 148 14.39 2.11 -14.87
N GLY A 149 14.60 3.14 -15.63
CA GLY A 149 14.04 3.27 -16.98
C GLY A 149 12.52 3.13 -17.02
N SER A 150 12.02 2.07 -17.64
CA SER A 150 10.58 1.77 -17.73
C SER A 150 10.11 0.71 -16.70
N ILE A 151 10.98 0.25 -15.81
CA ILE A 151 10.65 -0.79 -14.83
C ILE A 151 9.96 -0.13 -13.65
N VAL A 152 8.68 -0.43 -13.48
CA VAL A 152 7.85 0.08 -12.38
C VAL A 152 7.56 -1.04 -11.38
N HIS A 153 7.38 -0.65 -10.12
CA HIS A 153 7.14 -1.56 -9.02
C HIS A 153 6.10 -0.99 -8.06
N ILE A 154 5.48 -1.84 -7.24
CA ILE A 154 4.45 -1.45 -6.28
C ILE A 154 4.54 -2.32 -5.03
N GLY A 155 4.19 -1.76 -3.87
CA GLY A 155 4.19 -2.44 -2.59
C GLY A 155 3.28 -1.75 -1.58
N ILE A 156 3.18 -2.33 -0.38
CA ILE A 156 2.36 -1.86 0.73
C ILE A 156 3.24 -1.49 1.91
N VAL A 157 3.06 -0.29 2.45
CA VAL A 157 3.73 0.15 3.69
C VAL A 157 3.30 -0.76 4.83
N SER A 158 4.27 -1.34 5.51
CA SER A 158 4.07 -2.31 6.60
C SER A 158 3.63 -1.64 7.92
N ASN A 159 3.16 -2.47 8.85
CA ASN A 159 2.99 -2.09 10.25
C ASN A 159 4.33 -1.93 10.99
N ASN A 160 5.42 -2.46 10.43
CA ASN A 160 6.74 -2.48 11.03
C ASN A 160 7.62 -1.34 10.49
N ARG A 161 8.61 -0.97 11.30
CA ARG A 161 9.65 0.00 10.96
C ARG A 161 11.02 -0.66 11.14
N ASP A 162 12.03 -0.14 10.45
CA ASP A 162 13.42 -0.54 10.67
C ASP A 162 13.98 0.08 11.97
N HIS A 163 15.27 -0.20 12.26
CA HIS A 163 15.94 0.30 13.46
C HIS A 163 16.11 1.84 13.49
N ASP A 164 16.06 2.49 12.33
CA ASP A 164 16.14 3.95 12.20
C ASP A 164 14.74 4.59 12.21
N GLY A 165 13.69 3.81 12.37
CA GLY A 165 12.30 4.27 12.43
C GLY A 165 11.64 4.50 11.07
N TYR A 166 12.26 4.10 9.95
CA TYR A 166 11.65 4.19 8.63
C TYR A 166 10.64 3.05 8.39
N PRO A 167 9.50 3.34 7.76
CA PRO A 167 8.52 2.30 7.42
C PRO A 167 9.13 1.22 6.52
N LEU A 168 8.91 -0.04 6.87
CA LEU A 168 9.19 -1.17 5.98
C LEU A 168 8.08 -1.29 4.92
N VAL A 169 8.36 -2.02 3.86
CA VAL A 169 7.41 -2.25 2.77
C VAL A 169 7.30 -3.74 2.48
N VAL A 170 6.06 -4.23 2.36
CA VAL A 170 5.77 -5.59 1.88
C VAL A 170 5.59 -5.55 0.37
N HIS A 171 6.40 -6.33 -0.34
CA HIS A 171 6.40 -6.38 -1.81
C HIS A 171 6.98 -7.70 -2.33
N ASN A 172 6.90 -7.91 -3.66
CA ASN A 172 7.60 -9.00 -4.34
C ASN A 172 8.38 -8.44 -5.54
N ILE A 173 9.72 -8.47 -5.47
CA ILE A 173 10.62 -7.94 -6.50
C ILE A 173 11.48 -9.04 -7.19
N GLY A 174 11.12 -10.32 -7.01
CA GLY A 174 11.82 -11.42 -7.72
C GLY A 174 12.04 -12.70 -6.92
N GLN A 175 11.95 -12.65 -5.58
CA GLN A 175 12.26 -13.79 -4.72
C GLN A 175 11.15 -14.16 -3.75
N GLY A 176 9.90 -13.96 -4.16
CA GLY A 176 8.74 -14.08 -3.27
C GLY A 176 8.47 -12.81 -2.46
N VAL A 177 7.38 -12.84 -1.71
CA VAL A 177 6.96 -11.70 -0.89
C VAL A 177 7.89 -11.55 0.31
N LYS A 178 8.39 -10.32 0.49
CA LYS A 178 9.28 -9.92 1.59
C LYS A 178 8.86 -8.58 2.17
N GLU A 179 9.29 -8.33 3.39
CA GLU A 179 9.26 -7.04 4.05
C GLU A 179 10.66 -6.45 4.07
N GLU A 180 10.86 -5.29 3.43
CA GLU A 180 12.19 -4.71 3.23
C GLU A 180 12.19 -3.17 3.40
N PRO A 181 13.35 -2.54 3.77
CA PRO A 181 13.48 -1.09 3.94
C PRO A 181 13.71 -0.40 2.59
N ILE A 182 12.72 -0.45 1.69
CA ILE A 182 12.86 0.08 0.31
C ILE A 182 12.10 1.38 0.06
N LEU A 183 11.38 1.93 1.03
CA LEU A 183 10.46 3.04 0.82
C LEU A 183 11.12 4.19 0.01
N PHE A 184 12.31 4.62 0.38
CA PHE A 184 13.03 5.70 -0.29
C PHE A 184 14.24 5.23 -1.14
N ARG A 185 14.36 3.92 -1.36
CA ARG A 185 15.47 3.35 -2.13
C ARG A 185 15.40 3.69 -3.62
N TYR A 186 14.17 3.87 -4.13
CA TYR A 186 13.90 4.16 -5.53
C TYR A 186 13.03 5.40 -5.66
N LYS A 187 12.95 5.98 -6.87
CA LYS A 187 12.09 7.13 -7.14
C LYS A 187 10.62 6.75 -6.95
N ILE A 188 9.96 7.30 -5.94
CA ILE A 188 8.52 7.18 -5.76
C ILE A 188 7.81 7.91 -6.90
N ILE A 189 6.83 7.26 -7.53
CA ILE A 189 6.01 7.80 -8.62
C ILE A 189 4.51 7.75 -8.32
N GLY A 190 4.12 7.19 -7.17
CA GLY A 190 2.73 7.14 -6.71
C GLY A 190 2.65 6.82 -5.23
N HIS A 191 1.69 7.46 -4.53
CA HIS A 191 1.35 7.23 -3.14
C HIS A 191 -0.17 7.22 -3.02
N TYR A 192 -0.74 6.15 -2.45
CA TYR A 192 -2.19 5.96 -2.40
C TYR A 192 -2.59 5.42 -1.04
N ARG A 193 -3.78 5.88 -0.55
CA ARG A 193 -4.39 5.40 0.68
C ARG A 193 -5.83 5.00 0.40
N VAL A 194 -6.10 3.70 0.50
CA VAL A 194 -7.45 3.18 0.35
C VAL A 194 -8.20 3.42 1.66
N ALA A 195 -9.25 4.24 1.59
CA ALA A 195 -10.07 4.54 2.74
C ALA A 195 -10.79 3.28 3.25
N THR A 196 -11.01 3.21 4.56
CA THR A 196 -12.00 2.29 5.11
C THR A 196 -13.37 2.72 4.60
N HIS A 197 -14.09 1.84 3.89
CA HIS A 197 -15.50 2.09 3.61
C HIS A 197 -16.24 2.07 4.94
N THR A 198 -16.45 3.23 5.53
CA THR A 198 -17.53 3.41 6.49
C THR A 198 -18.80 3.42 5.64
N THR A 199 -19.48 2.27 5.52
CA THR A 199 -20.85 2.24 5.02
C THR A 199 -21.66 3.20 5.89
N PRO A 200 -22.31 4.23 5.32
CA PRO A 200 -23.23 5.04 6.11
C PRO A 200 -24.30 4.10 6.64
N VAL A 201 -24.41 3.96 7.96
CA VAL A 201 -25.56 3.33 8.59
C VAL A 201 -26.72 4.30 8.35
N HIS A 202 -27.54 4.03 7.34
CA HIS A 202 -28.82 4.69 7.20
C HIS A 202 -29.72 4.22 8.34
N HIS A 203 -29.93 5.09 9.33
CA HIS A 203 -30.95 4.99 10.36
C HIS A 203 -32.30 5.47 9.81
#